data_bc0b12656ed45e3bd9379d01c966e81e
#
_entry.id   bc0b12656ed45e3bd9379d01c966e81e
#
_cell.length_a   1.000
_cell.length_b   1.000
_cell.length_c   1.000
_cell.angle_alpha   90.00
_cell.angle_beta   90.00
_cell.angle_gamma   90.00
#
_symmetry.space_group_name_H-M   'P 1'
#
loop_
_entity.id
_entity.type
_entity.pdbx_description
1 polymer ?
#
loop_
_entity_poly.entity_id
_entity_poly.type
_entity_poly.pdbx_seq_one_letter_code
_entity_poly.pdbx_strand_id
1 'polypeptide(L)'
;MDTLFAKHSVYMAETPVDIVRDMMNTIDWDVRLLSIKGPKGVGKSTLMRQFIKMNYPPGSRKALYCSVDSIYFSNHTLLDLADVFVKMGGERLFLDEIHKYERWSSEIKEIYDLYPKLKVVISGSSLLQILNGDADLSRRCIPYTMQGLSFREFLMFDQGINLAKHSLQDILEHPWEICEEVRGKCHPLEHFSEYLKRGYYPFYYENPRSYHNAIENVVNYIIDYELPQVRKVDIGNTRKLKALLSVLANNVPFQVDITNLAGKIEIERNTVLAYLKHLDEARLIRLLYSDLLSVKKMQKPDKIFIDNTNLLTAISERGGETGTLRETFAVNQLSYSHQVEYGKANGDFKIDGKILIEIGGKDKSFNQIADIPDSYVFADGIDLPSGAKLPLWMLGLLY
;
A
#
# COMPACT_ATOMS: atom_id res chain seq x y z
N MET A 1 11.49 15.48 -27.31
CA MET A 1 12.22 14.29 -26.80
C MET A 1 13.46 14.67 -25.98
N ASP A 2 14.36 15.53 -26.47
CA ASP A 2 15.62 15.83 -25.73
C ASP A 2 15.38 16.40 -24.33
N THR A 3 14.37 17.25 -24.14
CA THR A 3 13.97 17.74 -22.81
C THR A 3 13.53 16.61 -21.87
N LEU A 4 12.84 15.56 -22.36
CA LEU A 4 12.45 14.41 -21.54
C LEU A 4 13.67 13.56 -21.17
N PHE A 5 14.61 13.34 -22.13
CA PHE A 5 15.85 12.63 -21.82
C PHE A 5 16.76 13.42 -20.88
N ALA A 6 16.80 14.74 -20.96
CA ALA A 6 17.51 15.57 -19.99
C ALA A 6 16.97 15.39 -18.58
N LYS A 7 15.65 15.46 -18.39
CA LYS A 7 14.99 15.19 -17.10
C LYS A 7 15.22 13.74 -16.63
N HIS A 8 15.09 12.78 -17.54
CA HIS A 8 15.39 11.37 -17.26
C HIS A 8 16.82 11.20 -16.71
N SER A 9 17.81 11.83 -17.33
CA SER A 9 19.20 11.73 -16.89
C SER A 9 19.42 12.29 -15.48
N VAL A 10 18.76 13.39 -15.12
CA VAL A 10 18.78 13.93 -13.75
C VAL A 10 18.19 12.93 -12.77
N TYR A 11 17.00 12.37 -13.08
CA TYR A 11 16.40 11.36 -12.21
C TYR A 11 17.29 10.12 -12.03
N MET A 12 17.95 9.66 -13.10
CA MET A 12 18.85 8.50 -12.99
C MET A 12 20.06 8.80 -12.14
N ALA A 13 20.64 10.00 -12.25
CA ALA A 13 21.78 10.41 -11.44
C ALA A 13 21.42 10.40 -9.93
N GLU A 14 20.28 10.95 -9.56
CA GLU A 14 19.84 11.12 -8.18
C GLU A 14 19.25 9.84 -7.56
N THR A 15 18.90 8.81 -8.36
CA THR A 15 18.25 7.60 -7.84
C THR A 15 19.26 6.72 -7.09
N PRO A 16 19.09 6.46 -5.77
CA PRO A 16 19.92 5.53 -5.03
C PRO A 16 19.59 4.08 -5.42
N VAL A 17 20.60 3.21 -5.43
CA VAL A 17 20.46 1.77 -5.71
C VAL A 17 21.04 0.88 -4.61
N ASP A 18 21.47 1.48 -3.51
CA ASP A 18 22.07 0.78 -2.38
C ASP A 18 21.07 -0.11 -1.67
N ILE A 19 19.82 0.34 -1.58
CA ILE A 19 18.71 -0.43 -1.02
C ILE A 19 17.60 -0.52 -2.05
N VAL A 20 17.23 -1.75 -2.39
CA VAL A 20 16.18 -2.06 -3.37
C VAL A 20 15.14 -2.96 -2.72
N ARG A 21 13.88 -2.62 -2.86
CA ARG A 21 12.79 -3.43 -2.31
C ARG A 21 12.63 -4.75 -3.04
N ASP A 22 12.23 -5.80 -2.31
CA ASP A 22 12.02 -7.16 -2.85
C ASP A 22 11.04 -7.23 -4.02
N MET A 23 10.13 -6.28 -4.11
CA MET A 23 9.22 -6.14 -5.24
C MET A 23 9.96 -6.06 -6.57
N MET A 24 11.19 -5.56 -6.60
CA MET A 24 12.06 -5.57 -7.79
C MET A 24 12.21 -6.96 -8.40
N ASN A 25 12.34 -7.99 -7.55
CA ASN A 25 12.50 -9.39 -7.95
C ASN A 25 11.16 -10.10 -8.19
N THR A 26 10.06 -9.55 -7.65
CA THR A 26 8.71 -10.13 -7.79
C THR A 26 8.05 -9.74 -9.11
N ILE A 27 8.36 -8.56 -9.64
CA ILE A 27 7.80 -8.05 -10.89
C ILE A 27 8.41 -8.81 -12.07
N ASP A 28 7.55 -9.36 -12.94
CA ASP A 28 7.97 -9.78 -14.28
C ASP A 28 8.09 -8.56 -15.18
N TRP A 29 9.29 -8.01 -15.24
CA TRP A 29 9.59 -6.84 -16.06
C TRP A 29 9.55 -7.11 -17.56
N ASP A 30 9.46 -8.36 -17.98
CA ASP A 30 9.47 -8.72 -19.40
C ASP A 30 8.09 -8.70 -20.06
N VAL A 31 7.03 -8.57 -19.26
CA VAL A 31 5.68 -8.37 -19.79
C VAL A 31 5.58 -7.03 -20.56
N ARG A 32 4.73 -7.01 -21.58
CA ARG A 32 4.60 -5.86 -22.50
C ARG A 32 3.95 -4.64 -21.83
N LEU A 33 3.00 -4.85 -20.95
CA LEU A 33 2.34 -3.79 -20.20
C LEU A 33 2.16 -4.23 -18.75
N LEU A 34 2.79 -3.53 -17.84
CA LEU A 34 2.59 -3.72 -16.41
C LEU A 34 2.24 -2.42 -15.72
N SER A 35 1.53 -2.52 -14.60
CA SER A 35 1.22 -1.38 -13.75
C SER A 35 1.67 -1.60 -12.33
N ILE A 36 2.25 -0.57 -11.72
CA ILE A 36 2.62 -0.52 -10.30
C ILE A 36 1.70 0.48 -9.61
N LYS A 37 0.70 -0.02 -8.90
CA LYS A 37 -0.23 0.80 -8.12
C LYS A 37 0.07 0.70 -6.62
N GLY A 38 -0.37 1.68 -5.86
CA GLY A 38 -0.22 1.67 -4.40
C GLY A 38 -0.29 3.06 -3.79
N PRO A 39 -0.31 3.17 -2.46
CA PRO A 39 -0.38 4.44 -1.76
C PRO A 39 0.69 5.44 -2.21
N LYS A 40 0.39 6.73 -2.05
CA LYS A 40 1.39 7.77 -2.31
C LYS A 40 2.53 7.69 -1.28
N GLY A 41 3.77 7.86 -1.76
CA GLY A 41 4.95 7.88 -0.88
C GLY A 41 5.58 6.51 -0.57
N VAL A 42 5.06 5.39 -1.12
CA VAL A 42 5.62 4.04 -0.85
C VAL A 42 6.84 3.68 -1.71
N GLY A 43 7.27 4.56 -2.64
CA GLY A 43 8.48 4.36 -3.43
C GLY A 43 8.29 3.81 -4.84
N LYS A 44 7.08 3.86 -5.43
CA LYS A 44 6.81 3.37 -6.80
C LYS A 44 7.72 3.97 -7.85
N SER A 45 7.84 5.30 -7.87
CA SER A 45 8.69 6.05 -8.81
C SER A 45 10.16 5.68 -8.64
N THR A 46 10.61 5.50 -7.39
CA THR A 46 11.97 5.09 -7.07
C THR A 46 12.25 3.68 -7.60
N LEU A 47 11.34 2.73 -7.41
CA LEU A 47 11.47 1.36 -7.90
C LEU A 47 11.63 1.31 -9.42
N MET A 48 10.80 2.05 -10.17
CA MET A 48 10.92 2.14 -11.64
C MET A 48 12.28 2.72 -12.07
N ARG A 49 12.73 3.79 -11.41
CA ARG A 49 14.02 4.43 -11.70
C ARG A 49 15.19 3.53 -11.34
N GLN A 50 15.12 2.80 -10.22
CA GLN A 50 16.10 1.79 -9.83
C GLN A 50 16.21 0.70 -10.89
N PHE A 51 15.08 0.16 -11.37
CA PHE A 51 15.10 -0.83 -12.44
C PHE A 51 15.85 -0.32 -13.69
N ILE A 52 15.58 0.91 -14.12
CA ILE A 52 16.26 1.49 -15.29
C ILE A 52 17.76 1.60 -15.00
N LYS A 53 18.13 2.19 -13.87
CA LYS A 53 19.55 2.43 -13.52
C LYS A 53 20.37 1.14 -13.41
N MET A 54 19.73 0.05 -13.00
CA MET A 54 20.37 -1.26 -12.85
C MET A 54 20.47 -2.05 -14.18
N ASN A 55 19.57 -1.81 -15.15
CA ASN A 55 19.46 -2.63 -16.34
C ASN A 55 19.88 -1.92 -17.64
N TYR A 56 20.07 -0.61 -17.62
CA TYR A 56 20.45 0.17 -18.81
C TYR A 56 21.71 0.99 -18.50
N PRO A 57 22.69 1.00 -19.43
CA PRO A 57 23.90 1.81 -19.23
C PRO A 57 23.57 3.31 -19.21
N PRO A 58 24.36 4.12 -18.48
CA PRO A 58 24.17 5.58 -18.47
C PRO A 58 24.13 6.16 -19.88
N GLY A 59 23.17 7.07 -20.12
CA GLY A 59 22.98 7.69 -21.42
C GLY A 59 22.27 6.84 -22.47
N SER A 60 21.85 5.61 -22.13
CA SER A 60 21.05 4.77 -23.01
C SER A 60 19.72 5.44 -23.37
N ARG A 61 19.35 5.42 -24.65
CA ARG A 61 18.04 5.89 -25.12
C ARG A 61 17.02 4.76 -25.30
N LYS A 62 17.35 3.54 -24.88
CA LYS A 62 16.47 2.37 -24.97
C LYS A 62 15.37 2.36 -23.91
N ALA A 63 15.58 3.03 -22.77
CA ALA A 63 14.58 3.23 -21.74
C ALA A 63 14.34 4.71 -21.47
N LEU A 64 13.09 5.09 -21.24
CA LEU A 64 12.72 6.46 -20.89
C LEU A 64 11.76 6.43 -19.68
N TYR A 65 12.13 7.16 -18.62
CA TYR A 65 11.24 7.49 -17.51
C TYR A 65 10.73 8.91 -17.65
N CYS A 66 9.44 9.11 -17.57
CA CYS A 66 8.82 10.42 -17.48
C CYS A 66 7.56 10.40 -16.61
N SER A 67 7.31 11.50 -15.91
CA SER A 67 6.04 11.72 -15.21
C SER A 67 5.05 12.37 -16.19
N VAL A 68 3.81 11.87 -16.23
CA VAL A 68 2.79 12.37 -17.15
C VAL A 68 2.15 13.69 -16.69
N ASP A 69 2.44 14.16 -15.46
CA ASP A 69 2.07 15.49 -15.00
C ASP A 69 3.03 16.59 -15.52
N SER A 70 4.03 16.20 -16.31
CA SER A 70 4.94 17.15 -16.95
C SER A 70 4.20 18.05 -17.94
N ILE A 71 4.56 19.33 -17.96
CA ILE A 71 4.06 20.32 -18.93
C ILE A 71 4.22 19.87 -20.40
N TYR A 72 5.09 18.90 -20.68
CA TYR A 72 5.25 18.30 -21.99
C TYR A 72 3.92 17.76 -22.53
N PHE A 73 3.11 17.13 -21.67
CA PHE A 73 1.83 16.53 -22.04
C PHE A 73 0.67 17.53 -22.18
N SER A 74 0.91 18.81 -21.97
CA SER A 74 -0.07 19.86 -22.32
C SER A 74 -0.23 20.03 -23.85
N ASN A 75 0.81 19.69 -24.62
CA ASN A 75 0.84 19.86 -26.07
C ASN A 75 1.16 18.56 -26.85
N HIS A 76 1.41 17.45 -26.16
CA HIS A 76 1.75 16.17 -26.75
C HIS A 76 0.95 15.05 -26.11
N THR A 77 0.57 14.07 -26.90
CA THR A 77 -0.11 12.86 -26.41
C THR A 77 0.88 11.78 -25.98
N LEU A 78 0.41 10.77 -25.24
CA LEU A 78 1.22 9.58 -24.96
C LEU A 78 1.54 8.80 -26.23
N LEU A 79 0.62 8.82 -27.19
CA LEU A 79 0.81 8.18 -28.49
C LEU A 79 1.93 8.87 -29.29
N ASP A 80 1.95 10.22 -29.35
CA ASP A 80 3.03 10.98 -29.98
C ASP A 80 4.40 10.67 -29.36
N LEU A 81 4.42 10.58 -28.01
CA LEU A 81 5.63 10.21 -27.30
C LEU A 81 6.10 8.81 -27.71
N ALA A 82 5.21 7.83 -27.71
CA ALA A 82 5.54 6.44 -28.05
C ALA A 82 6.03 6.31 -29.50
N ASP A 83 5.38 6.99 -30.44
CA ASP A 83 5.77 6.99 -31.86
C ASP A 83 7.20 7.51 -32.08
N VAL A 84 7.50 8.67 -31.50
CA VAL A 84 8.86 9.25 -31.60
C VAL A 84 9.88 8.38 -30.86
N PHE A 85 9.54 7.87 -29.69
CA PHE A 85 10.43 7.04 -28.89
C PHE A 85 10.80 5.73 -29.59
N VAL A 86 9.84 5.03 -30.18
CA VAL A 86 10.08 3.79 -30.96
C VAL A 86 10.92 4.07 -32.22
N LYS A 87 10.64 5.16 -32.94
CA LYS A 87 11.44 5.57 -34.11
C LYS A 87 12.90 5.87 -33.77
N MET A 88 13.18 6.28 -32.54
CA MET A 88 14.54 6.50 -32.03
C MET A 88 15.22 5.23 -31.50
N GLY A 89 14.58 4.05 -31.61
CA GLY A 89 15.09 2.77 -31.10
C GLY A 89 14.78 2.52 -29.62
N GLY A 90 13.79 3.21 -29.05
CA GLY A 90 13.32 3.00 -27.68
C GLY A 90 12.65 1.62 -27.52
N GLU A 91 12.93 0.96 -26.40
CA GLU A 91 12.48 -0.40 -26.11
C GLU A 91 11.51 -0.45 -24.93
N ARG A 92 11.68 0.42 -23.92
CA ARG A 92 10.87 0.40 -22.70
C ARG A 92 10.54 1.81 -22.20
N LEU A 93 9.26 2.07 -22.02
CA LEU A 93 8.72 3.35 -21.59
C LEU A 93 8.14 3.24 -20.18
N PHE A 94 8.58 4.11 -19.28
CA PHE A 94 8.10 4.20 -17.88
C PHE A 94 7.33 5.50 -17.72
N LEU A 95 6.01 5.36 -17.51
CA LEU A 95 5.07 6.47 -17.36
C LEU A 95 4.59 6.56 -15.92
N ASP A 96 5.09 7.55 -15.20
CA ASP A 96 4.76 7.74 -13.79
C ASP A 96 3.53 8.63 -13.61
N GLU A 97 2.73 8.37 -12.56
CA GLU A 97 1.49 9.09 -12.21
C GLU A 97 0.46 9.10 -13.35
N ILE A 98 0.29 7.96 -14.05
CA ILE A 98 -0.52 7.84 -15.28
C ILE A 98 -1.96 8.37 -15.11
N HIS A 99 -2.53 8.27 -13.91
CA HIS A 99 -3.88 8.73 -13.58
C HIS A 99 -4.10 10.24 -13.74
N LYS A 100 -3.03 11.02 -13.82
CA LYS A 100 -3.11 12.47 -14.05
C LYS A 100 -3.34 12.84 -15.51
N TYR A 101 -3.24 11.88 -16.43
CA TYR A 101 -3.51 12.08 -17.84
C TYR A 101 -4.89 11.51 -18.20
N GLU A 102 -5.85 12.35 -18.52
CA GLU A 102 -7.27 11.97 -18.65
C GLU A 102 -7.52 10.83 -19.64
N ARG A 103 -6.84 10.85 -20.81
CA ARG A 103 -7.02 9.86 -21.87
C ARG A 103 -6.05 8.67 -21.80
N TRP A 104 -5.39 8.47 -20.66
CA TRP A 104 -4.34 7.47 -20.50
C TRP A 104 -4.75 6.06 -20.94
N SER A 105 -5.95 5.64 -20.57
CA SER A 105 -6.44 4.27 -20.79
C SER A 105 -6.57 3.95 -22.30
N SER A 106 -7.21 4.83 -23.06
CA SER A 106 -7.38 4.67 -24.51
C SER A 106 -6.05 4.75 -25.25
N GLU A 107 -5.18 5.69 -24.88
CA GLU A 107 -3.89 5.84 -25.55
C GLU A 107 -2.90 4.72 -25.20
N ILE A 108 -2.88 4.23 -23.96
CA ILE A 108 -2.07 3.05 -23.58
C ILE A 108 -2.54 1.79 -24.34
N LYS A 109 -3.85 1.62 -24.52
CA LYS A 109 -4.38 0.54 -25.34
C LYS A 109 -3.88 0.65 -26.80
N GLU A 110 -4.00 1.83 -27.38
CA GLU A 110 -3.56 2.08 -28.76
C GLU A 110 -2.04 1.86 -28.91
N ILE A 111 -1.23 2.34 -27.97
CA ILE A 111 0.21 2.10 -27.92
C ILE A 111 0.51 0.59 -27.86
N TYR A 112 -0.22 -0.14 -27.01
CA TYR A 112 -0.06 -1.59 -26.91
C TYR A 112 -0.36 -2.30 -28.23
N ASP A 113 -1.40 -1.89 -28.93
CA ASP A 113 -1.83 -2.53 -30.18
C ASP A 113 -0.90 -2.14 -31.37
N LEU A 114 -0.43 -0.89 -31.44
CA LEU A 114 0.42 -0.39 -32.54
C LEU A 114 1.91 -0.79 -32.41
N TYR A 115 2.44 -0.88 -31.19
CA TYR A 115 3.87 -1.11 -30.95
C TYR A 115 4.14 -2.43 -30.22
N PRO A 116 4.04 -3.59 -30.89
CA PRO A 116 4.11 -4.92 -30.24
C PRO A 116 5.44 -5.24 -29.56
N LYS A 117 6.51 -4.52 -29.88
CA LYS A 117 7.85 -4.69 -29.28
C LYS A 117 8.11 -3.72 -28.12
N LEU A 118 7.31 -2.66 -27.99
CA LEU A 118 7.46 -1.69 -26.92
C LEU A 118 6.95 -2.27 -25.60
N LYS A 119 7.77 -2.25 -24.56
CA LYS A 119 7.36 -2.55 -23.19
C LYS A 119 6.97 -1.27 -22.49
N VAL A 120 5.83 -1.28 -21.80
CA VAL A 120 5.31 -0.10 -21.09
C VAL A 120 5.09 -0.43 -19.62
N VAL A 121 5.66 0.39 -18.77
CA VAL A 121 5.47 0.33 -17.32
C VAL A 121 4.73 1.59 -16.90
N ILE A 122 3.58 1.42 -16.29
CA ILE A 122 2.80 2.56 -15.76
C ILE A 122 2.76 2.52 -14.25
N SER A 123 2.79 3.68 -13.60
CA SER A 123 2.49 3.78 -12.18
C SER A 123 1.29 4.68 -11.90
N GLY A 124 0.69 4.48 -10.75
CA GLY A 124 -0.41 5.34 -10.30
C GLY A 124 -0.76 5.15 -8.83
N SER A 125 -1.65 6.01 -8.34
CA SER A 125 -2.17 5.88 -6.98
C SER A 125 -2.98 4.59 -6.79
N SER A 126 -3.30 4.25 -5.54
CA SER A 126 -4.20 3.12 -5.22
C SER A 126 -5.58 3.27 -5.86
N LEU A 127 -5.99 4.50 -6.16
CA LEU A 127 -7.24 4.80 -6.85
C LEU A 127 -7.22 4.46 -8.35
N LEU A 128 -6.07 4.12 -8.92
CA LEU A 128 -5.94 3.76 -10.33
C LEU A 128 -6.72 2.48 -10.63
N GLN A 129 -7.88 2.63 -11.25
CA GLN A 129 -8.74 1.52 -11.66
C GLN A 129 -8.37 1.06 -13.07
N ILE A 130 -7.38 0.20 -13.19
CA ILE A 130 -7.03 -0.45 -14.46
C ILE A 130 -8.09 -1.48 -14.87
N LEU A 131 -8.79 -2.04 -13.88
CA LEU A 131 -9.69 -3.17 -14.10
C LEU A 131 -11.18 -2.81 -14.24
N ASN A 132 -11.61 -1.58 -13.86
CA ASN A 132 -13.02 -1.26 -13.73
C ASN A 132 -13.59 -0.33 -14.82
N GLY A 133 -12.78 0.19 -15.72
CA GLY A 133 -13.23 1.16 -16.73
C GLY A 133 -13.13 0.67 -18.19
N ASP A 134 -12.09 -0.10 -18.48
CA ASP A 134 -11.83 -0.62 -19.83
C ASP A 134 -11.56 -2.12 -19.77
N ALA A 135 -12.56 -2.90 -20.13
CA ALA A 135 -12.44 -4.36 -20.28
C ALA A 135 -11.26 -4.78 -21.19
N ASP A 136 -10.82 -3.88 -22.04
CA ASP A 136 -9.74 -4.09 -22.97
C ASP A 136 -8.33 -4.02 -22.35
N LEU A 137 -8.10 -3.18 -21.34
CA LEU A 137 -6.80 -3.14 -20.64
C LEU A 137 -6.65 -4.27 -19.62
N SER A 138 -7.74 -4.80 -19.07
CA SER A 138 -7.71 -5.85 -18.06
C SER A 138 -7.02 -7.14 -18.53
N ARG A 139 -7.04 -7.43 -19.83
CA ARG A 139 -6.37 -8.59 -20.46
C ARG A 139 -4.94 -8.31 -20.89
N ARG A 140 -4.54 -7.04 -20.96
CA ARG A 140 -3.26 -6.60 -21.50
C ARG A 140 -2.26 -6.19 -20.41
N CYS A 141 -2.75 -5.69 -19.31
CA CYS A 141 -1.95 -5.12 -18.23
C CYS A 141 -1.86 -6.06 -17.03
N ILE A 142 -0.64 -6.36 -16.59
CA ILE A 142 -0.38 -7.12 -15.36
C ILE A 142 -0.26 -6.13 -14.20
N PRO A 143 -1.19 -6.15 -13.23
CA PRO A 143 -1.15 -5.23 -12.10
C PRO A 143 -0.29 -5.77 -10.96
N TYR A 144 0.60 -4.94 -10.44
CA TYR A 144 1.33 -5.15 -9.21
C TYR A 144 0.92 -4.11 -8.17
N THR A 145 0.73 -4.53 -6.91
CA THR A 145 0.38 -3.62 -5.82
C THR A 145 1.57 -3.46 -4.88
N MET A 146 2.06 -2.23 -4.75
CA MET A 146 3.16 -1.86 -3.86
C MET A 146 2.59 -1.22 -2.60
N GLN A 147 2.87 -1.79 -1.44
CA GLN A 147 2.54 -1.21 -0.14
C GLN A 147 3.75 -0.46 0.45
N GLY A 148 3.58 0.17 1.62
CA GLY A 148 4.70 0.69 2.39
C GLY A 148 5.68 -0.40 2.79
N LEU A 149 6.73 -0.04 3.51
CA LEU A 149 7.71 -1.01 3.98
C LEU A 149 7.06 -1.99 4.97
N SER A 150 7.35 -3.27 4.84
CA SER A 150 7.14 -4.24 5.92
C SER A 150 8.13 -4.01 7.05
N PHE A 151 7.92 -4.65 8.21
CA PHE A 151 8.92 -4.57 9.29
C PHE A 151 10.28 -5.10 8.85
N ARG A 152 10.29 -6.16 8.06
CA ARG A 152 11.52 -6.73 7.46
C ARG A 152 12.23 -5.73 6.54
N GLU A 153 11.50 -5.08 5.65
CA GLU A 153 12.06 -4.05 4.76
C GLU A 153 12.53 -2.81 5.55
N PHE A 154 11.79 -2.42 6.59
CA PHE A 154 12.22 -1.35 7.48
C PHE A 154 13.58 -1.66 8.14
N LEU A 155 13.79 -2.88 8.63
CA LEU A 155 15.08 -3.29 9.22
C LEU A 155 16.21 -3.22 8.19
N MET A 156 15.93 -3.56 6.94
CA MET A 156 16.89 -3.40 5.85
C MET A 156 17.23 -1.92 5.59
N PHE A 157 16.21 -1.04 5.57
CA PHE A 157 16.39 0.40 5.34
C PHE A 157 17.07 1.11 6.53
N ASP A 158 16.66 0.78 7.76
CA ASP A 158 17.07 1.51 8.97
C ASP A 158 18.39 1.00 9.55
N GLN A 159 18.64 -0.32 9.47
CA GLN A 159 19.75 -0.99 10.13
C GLN A 159 20.65 -1.79 9.19
N GLY A 160 20.33 -1.89 7.90
CA GLY A 160 21.04 -2.75 6.96
C GLY A 160 20.84 -4.26 7.23
N ILE A 161 19.85 -4.63 8.04
CA ILE A 161 19.57 -6.01 8.42
C ILE A 161 18.68 -6.66 7.37
N ASN A 162 19.21 -7.65 6.67
CA ASN A 162 18.47 -8.38 5.66
C ASN A 162 17.89 -9.68 6.23
N LEU A 163 16.55 -9.75 6.30
CA LEU A 163 15.78 -10.91 6.76
C LEU A 163 15.09 -11.59 5.57
N ALA A 164 14.89 -12.91 5.68
CA ALA A 164 14.10 -13.65 4.70
C ALA A 164 12.62 -13.25 4.76
N LYS A 165 11.95 -13.38 3.63
CA LYS A 165 10.49 -13.32 3.54
C LYS A 165 9.93 -14.70 3.89
N HIS A 166 8.84 -14.72 4.67
CA HIS A 166 8.15 -15.95 5.07
C HIS A 166 6.67 -15.88 4.72
N SER A 167 6.08 -16.99 4.30
CA SER A 167 4.62 -17.08 4.15
C SER A 167 3.94 -17.15 5.52
N LEU A 168 2.63 -16.86 5.58
CA LEU A 168 1.88 -17.04 6.81
C LEU A 168 1.92 -18.52 7.26
N GLN A 169 1.87 -19.45 6.34
CA GLN A 169 1.97 -20.87 6.66
C GLN A 169 3.32 -21.20 7.31
N ASP A 170 4.44 -20.71 6.78
CA ASP A 170 5.76 -20.92 7.39
C ASP A 170 5.81 -20.36 8.81
N ILE A 171 5.25 -19.15 9.02
CA ILE A 171 5.19 -18.50 10.35
C ILE A 171 4.39 -19.35 11.35
N LEU A 172 3.32 -20.03 10.91
CA LEU A 172 2.48 -20.84 11.76
C LEU A 172 3.08 -22.23 12.04
N GLU A 173 3.76 -22.82 11.06
CA GLU A 173 4.32 -24.18 11.16
C GLU A 173 5.73 -24.23 11.75
N HIS A 174 6.56 -23.21 11.47
CA HIS A 174 7.98 -23.13 11.85
C HIS A 174 8.36 -21.87 12.65
N PRO A 175 7.54 -21.45 13.65
CA PRO A 175 7.77 -20.17 14.34
C PRO A 175 9.09 -20.11 15.12
N TRP A 176 9.57 -21.25 15.63
CA TRP A 176 10.81 -21.32 16.41
C TRP A 176 12.04 -21.08 15.54
N GLU A 177 12.11 -21.74 14.40
CA GLU A 177 13.21 -21.65 13.46
C GLU A 177 13.32 -20.22 12.89
N ILE A 178 12.18 -19.60 12.58
CA ILE A 178 12.14 -18.22 12.12
C ILE A 178 12.58 -17.24 13.22
N CYS A 179 12.13 -17.44 14.46
CA CYS A 179 12.59 -16.63 15.58
C CYS A 179 14.09 -16.75 15.82
N GLU A 180 14.66 -17.95 15.74
CA GLU A 180 16.11 -18.17 15.87
C GLU A 180 16.89 -17.50 14.76
N GLU A 181 16.43 -17.61 13.49
CA GLU A 181 17.04 -16.91 12.35
C GLU A 181 17.09 -15.40 12.57
N VAL A 182 15.95 -14.81 12.96
CA VAL A 182 15.85 -13.36 13.16
C VAL A 182 16.69 -12.90 14.33
N ARG A 183 16.64 -13.61 15.47
CA ARG A 183 17.45 -13.29 16.67
C ARG A 183 18.95 -13.46 16.45
N GLY A 184 19.34 -14.32 15.54
CA GLY A 184 20.75 -14.41 15.10
C GLY A 184 21.26 -13.16 14.40
N LYS A 185 20.35 -12.27 13.94
CA LYS A 185 20.67 -11.03 13.20
C LYS A 185 20.34 -9.76 13.98
N CYS A 186 19.24 -9.75 14.75
CA CYS A 186 18.82 -8.58 15.55
C CYS A 186 17.90 -8.98 16.72
N HIS A 187 17.63 -8.02 17.60
CA HIS A 187 16.56 -8.11 18.61
C HIS A 187 15.29 -7.40 18.10
N PRO A 188 14.28 -8.13 17.56
CA PRO A 188 13.15 -7.52 16.87
C PRO A 188 12.39 -6.49 17.69
N LEU A 189 12.19 -6.75 19.00
CA LEU A 189 11.43 -5.84 19.88
C LEU A 189 12.09 -4.46 20.06
N GLU A 190 13.40 -4.35 19.94
CA GLU A 190 14.12 -3.06 20.02
C GLU A 190 13.74 -2.13 18.87
N HIS A 191 13.41 -2.69 17.71
CA HIS A 191 13.08 -1.95 16.49
C HIS A 191 11.59 -1.87 16.20
N PHE A 192 10.80 -2.81 16.73
CA PHE A 192 9.39 -2.94 16.36
C PHE A 192 8.55 -1.73 16.78
N SER A 193 8.79 -1.16 17.96
CA SER A 193 8.09 0.04 18.40
C SER A 193 8.36 1.27 17.51
N GLU A 194 9.58 1.38 17.00
CA GLU A 194 9.95 2.45 16.05
C GLU A 194 9.30 2.24 14.68
N TYR A 195 9.28 0.99 14.20
CA TYR A 195 8.55 0.66 12.97
C TYR A 195 7.08 1.10 13.03
N LEU A 196 6.39 0.78 14.13
CA LEU A 196 4.98 1.17 14.29
C LEU A 196 4.76 2.69 14.19
N LYS A 197 5.75 3.50 14.57
CA LYS A 197 5.67 4.97 14.54
C LYS A 197 6.12 5.58 13.22
N ARG A 198 7.18 5.04 12.58
CA ARG A 198 7.89 5.71 11.47
C ARG A 198 8.36 4.78 10.35
N GLY A 199 8.11 3.48 10.44
CA GLY A 199 8.75 2.49 9.56
C GLY A 199 8.00 2.20 8.26
N TYR A 200 6.79 2.70 8.06
CA TYR A 200 5.97 2.33 6.91
C TYR A 200 6.31 3.08 5.61
N TYR A 201 6.62 4.39 5.68
CA TYR A 201 6.90 5.19 4.49
C TYR A 201 8.39 5.48 4.34
N PRO A 202 9.04 5.08 3.22
CA PRO A 202 10.47 5.30 2.99
C PRO A 202 10.89 6.78 2.96
N PHE A 203 10.00 7.72 2.69
CA PHE A 203 10.32 9.15 2.73
C PHE A 203 10.65 9.68 4.14
N TYR A 204 10.51 8.86 5.20
CA TYR A 204 11.04 9.18 6.51
C TYR A 204 12.54 9.53 6.45
N TYR A 205 13.30 8.79 5.65
CA TYR A 205 14.76 8.96 5.54
C TYR A 205 15.17 10.24 4.81
N GLU A 206 14.26 10.87 4.06
CA GLU A 206 14.50 12.16 3.42
C GLU A 206 14.43 13.32 4.43
N ASN A 207 13.45 13.30 5.32
CA ASN A 207 13.27 14.32 6.34
C ASN A 207 12.56 13.80 7.61
N PRO A 208 13.31 13.21 8.55
CA PRO A 208 12.72 12.63 9.77
C PRO A 208 11.96 13.62 10.65
N ARG A 209 12.41 14.90 10.69
CA ARG A 209 11.81 15.92 11.57
C ARG A 209 10.41 16.35 11.13
N SER A 210 10.12 16.30 9.84
CA SER A 210 8.83 16.70 9.28
C SER A 210 7.99 15.50 8.81
N TYR A 211 8.32 14.30 9.25
CA TYR A 211 7.70 13.07 8.76
C TYR A 211 6.17 13.05 8.92
N HIS A 212 5.65 13.35 10.11
CA HIS A 212 4.20 13.36 10.34
C HIS A 212 3.50 14.46 9.51
N ASN A 213 4.09 15.64 9.40
CA ASN A 213 3.57 16.69 8.52
C ASN A 213 3.55 16.26 7.05
N ALA A 214 4.57 15.49 6.61
CA ALA A 214 4.60 14.94 5.25
C ALA A 214 3.47 13.92 5.03
N ILE A 215 3.16 13.08 6.02
CA ILE A 215 2.00 12.17 5.97
C ILE A 215 0.69 12.95 5.89
N GLU A 216 0.50 13.97 6.72
CA GLU A 216 -0.68 14.83 6.65
C GLU A 216 -0.83 15.52 5.30
N ASN A 217 0.26 15.99 4.71
CA ASN A 217 0.25 16.57 3.36
C ASN A 217 -0.15 15.54 2.30
N VAL A 218 0.29 14.28 2.42
CA VAL A 218 -0.15 13.18 1.54
C VAL A 218 -1.66 12.94 1.68
N VAL A 219 -2.19 12.90 2.91
CA VAL A 219 -3.63 12.75 3.17
C VAL A 219 -4.41 13.90 2.56
N ASN A 220 -3.98 15.14 2.82
CA ASN A 220 -4.63 16.33 2.27
C ASN A 220 -4.63 16.31 0.74
N TYR A 221 -3.51 15.95 0.12
CA TYR A 221 -3.41 15.83 -1.33
C TYR A 221 -4.38 14.79 -1.91
N ILE A 222 -4.47 13.62 -1.28
CA ILE A 222 -5.40 12.56 -1.70
C ILE A 222 -6.85 13.05 -1.63
N ILE A 223 -7.24 13.69 -0.51
CA ILE A 223 -8.62 14.11 -0.30
C ILE A 223 -8.98 15.33 -1.14
N ASP A 224 -8.09 16.32 -1.26
CA ASP A 224 -8.39 17.60 -1.92
C ASP A 224 -8.22 17.54 -3.45
N TYR A 225 -7.38 16.61 -3.96
CA TYR A 225 -7.04 16.56 -5.38
C TYR A 225 -7.34 15.20 -6.03
N GLU A 226 -6.83 14.07 -5.49
CA GLU A 226 -6.97 12.77 -6.17
C GLU A 226 -8.42 12.25 -6.14
N LEU A 227 -9.08 12.28 -4.99
CA LEU A 227 -10.47 11.80 -4.87
C LEU A 227 -11.46 12.61 -5.73
N PRO A 228 -11.42 13.96 -5.78
CA PRO A 228 -12.23 14.71 -6.71
C PRO A 228 -12.02 14.36 -8.17
N GLN A 229 -10.78 14.19 -8.60
CA GLN A 229 -10.46 13.85 -9.98
C GLN A 229 -10.93 12.44 -10.38
N VAL A 230 -10.67 11.44 -9.52
CA VAL A 230 -10.90 10.01 -9.86
C VAL A 230 -12.34 9.58 -9.55
N ARG A 231 -12.95 10.08 -8.48
CA ARG A 231 -14.29 9.68 -8.00
C ARG A 231 -15.36 10.73 -8.22
N LYS A 232 -15.04 11.86 -8.85
CA LYS A 232 -15.97 12.98 -9.07
C LYS A 232 -16.61 13.45 -7.77
N VAL A 233 -15.86 13.38 -6.65
CA VAL A 233 -16.28 13.94 -5.38
C VAL A 233 -16.31 15.45 -5.51
N ASP A 234 -17.42 16.07 -5.12
CA ASP A 234 -17.52 17.53 -5.11
C ASP A 234 -16.46 18.13 -4.17
N ILE A 235 -15.70 19.09 -4.68
CA ILE A 235 -14.65 19.79 -3.92
C ILE A 235 -15.20 20.40 -2.63
N GLY A 236 -16.46 20.86 -2.62
CA GLY A 236 -17.15 21.34 -1.42
C GLY A 236 -17.31 20.30 -0.31
N ASN A 237 -17.22 19.02 -0.65
CA ASN A 237 -17.36 17.91 0.29
C ASN A 237 -16.03 17.37 0.84
N THR A 238 -14.87 17.85 0.38
CA THR A 238 -13.56 17.38 0.88
C THR A 238 -13.39 17.64 2.38
N ARG A 239 -13.93 18.76 2.88
CA ARG A 239 -13.93 19.06 4.32
C ARG A 239 -14.70 17.99 5.13
N LYS A 240 -15.79 17.46 4.62
CA LYS A 240 -16.57 16.39 5.27
C LYS A 240 -15.84 15.04 5.24
N LEU A 241 -15.10 14.77 4.16
CA LEU A 241 -14.20 13.60 4.09
C LEU A 241 -13.08 13.67 5.13
N LYS A 242 -12.45 14.85 5.30
CA LYS A 242 -11.44 15.06 6.35
C LYS A 242 -12.03 14.91 7.74
N ALA A 243 -13.21 15.45 7.99
CA ALA A 243 -13.92 15.29 9.27
C ALA A 243 -14.24 13.81 9.54
N LEU A 244 -14.70 13.06 8.53
CA LEU A 244 -14.94 11.64 8.64
C LEU A 244 -13.65 10.89 9.01
N LEU A 245 -12.55 11.14 8.32
CA LEU A 245 -11.26 10.50 8.57
C LEU A 245 -10.75 10.82 10.00
N SER A 246 -10.88 12.08 10.46
CA SER A 246 -10.51 12.49 11.82
C SER A 246 -11.35 11.79 12.88
N VAL A 247 -12.68 11.70 12.70
CA VAL A 247 -13.56 10.95 13.62
C VAL A 247 -13.16 9.47 13.68
N LEU A 248 -12.84 8.87 12.54
CA LEU A 248 -12.38 7.48 12.49
C LEU A 248 -11.04 7.34 13.22
N ALA A 249 -10.03 8.14 12.93
CA ALA A 249 -8.70 8.04 13.52
C ALA A 249 -8.70 8.14 15.06
N ASN A 250 -9.59 8.94 15.61
CA ASN A 250 -9.70 9.13 17.06
C ASN A 250 -10.56 8.07 17.79
N ASN A 251 -11.19 7.14 17.05
CA ASN A 251 -12.07 6.12 17.61
C ASN A 251 -11.76 4.69 17.11
N VAL A 252 -10.59 4.45 16.53
CA VAL A 252 -10.18 3.12 16.02
C VAL A 252 -9.84 2.17 17.18
N PRO A 253 -10.16 0.88 17.09
CA PRO A 253 -10.93 0.20 16.06
C PRO A 253 -12.42 0.56 16.18
N PHE A 254 -12.99 1.08 15.09
CA PHE A 254 -14.34 1.63 15.11
C PHE A 254 -15.37 0.54 14.79
N GLN A 255 -16.23 0.19 15.77
CA GLN A 255 -17.45 -0.54 15.49
C GLN A 255 -18.45 0.39 14.79
N VAL A 256 -18.83 0.02 13.57
CA VAL A 256 -19.48 0.94 12.65
C VAL A 256 -20.94 1.20 13.03
N ASP A 257 -21.21 2.42 13.51
CA ASP A 257 -22.56 2.99 13.51
C ASP A 257 -22.64 4.11 12.46
N ILE A 258 -23.11 3.73 11.26
CA ILE A 258 -23.23 4.65 10.12
C ILE A 258 -24.18 5.82 10.44
N THR A 259 -25.23 5.59 11.22
CA THR A 259 -26.21 6.63 11.57
C THR A 259 -25.60 7.67 12.50
N ASN A 260 -24.84 7.23 13.48
CA ASN A 260 -24.10 8.13 14.38
C ASN A 260 -23.03 8.91 13.61
N LEU A 261 -22.27 8.25 12.74
CA LEU A 261 -21.30 8.93 11.86
C LEU A 261 -21.95 9.99 10.99
N ALA A 262 -23.07 9.65 10.35
CA ALA A 262 -23.84 10.56 9.49
C ALA A 262 -24.28 11.80 10.26
N GLY A 263 -24.78 11.62 11.49
CA GLY A 263 -25.14 12.75 12.37
C GLY A 263 -23.97 13.62 12.78
N LYS A 264 -22.81 13.01 13.13
CA LYS A 264 -21.62 13.76 13.57
C LYS A 264 -21.02 14.66 12.48
N ILE A 265 -21.11 14.24 11.22
CA ILE A 265 -20.51 14.96 10.08
C ILE A 265 -21.56 15.66 9.20
N GLU A 266 -22.83 15.59 9.59
CA GLU A 266 -23.95 16.26 8.92
C GLU A 266 -24.07 15.89 7.42
N ILE A 267 -24.07 14.59 7.11
CA ILE A 267 -24.29 14.05 5.77
C ILE A 267 -25.24 12.86 5.81
N GLU A 268 -25.78 12.50 4.66
CA GLU A 268 -26.67 11.35 4.52
C GLU A 268 -25.93 10.03 4.70
N ARG A 269 -26.61 9.01 5.24
CA ARG A 269 -26.09 7.67 5.46
C ARG A 269 -25.43 7.05 4.23
N ASN A 270 -26.05 7.17 3.06
CA ASN A 270 -25.51 6.61 1.82
C ASN A 270 -24.23 7.32 1.38
N THR A 271 -24.14 8.61 1.64
CA THR A 271 -22.93 9.40 1.39
C THR A 271 -21.79 8.97 2.31
N VAL A 272 -22.06 8.65 3.60
CA VAL A 272 -21.03 8.08 4.51
C VAL A 272 -20.50 6.77 3.93
N LEU A 273 -21.36 5.84 3.49
CA LEU A 273 -20.93 4.57 2.90
C LEU A 273 -20.07 4.77 1.66
N ALA A 274 -20.45 5.70 0.78
CA ALA A 274 -19.66 6.04 -0.40
C ALA A 274 -18.28 6.61 -0.01
N TYR A 275 -18.24 7.50 0.97
CA TYR A 275 -16.99 8.10 1.44
C TYR A 275 -16.07 7.08 2.12
N LEU A 276 -16.61 6.17 2.92
CA LEU A 276 -15.86 5.06 3.48
C LEU A 276 -15.21 4.22 2.39
N LYS A 277 -15.98 3.89 1.34
CA LYS A 277 -15.43 3.15 0.20
C LYS A 277 -14.33 3.93 -0.53
N HIS A 278 -14.49 5.24 -0.73
CA HIS A 278 -13.47 6.07 -1.37
C HIS A 278 -12.18 6.15 -0.53
N LEU A 279 -12.31 6.29 0.80
CA LEU A 279 -11.16 6.31 1.70
C LEU A 279 -10.43 4.93 1.75
N ASP A 280 -11.17 3.82 1.67
CA ASP A 280 -10.60 2.47 1.60
C ASP A 280 -9.84 2.24 0.28
N GLU A 281 -10.45 2.61 -0.84
CA GLU A 281 -9.81 2.55 -2.16
C GLU A 281 -8.55 3.43 -2.22
N ALA A 282 -8.56 4.59 -1.55
CA ALA A 282 -7.40 5.49 -1.42
C ALA A 282 -6.33 4.97 -0.46
N ARG A 283 -6.58 3.87 0.26
CA ARG A 283 -5.69 3.33 1.29
C ARG A 283 -5.42 4.32 2.43
N LEU A 284 -6.44 5.07 2.81
CA LEU A 284 -6.44 5.87 4.05
C LEU A 284 -7.07 5.10 5.21
N ILE A 285 -8.03 4.23 4.91
CA ILE A 285 -8.64 3.30 5.87
C ILE A 285 -8.68 1.88 5.29
N ARG A 286 -9.06 0.92 6.12
CA ARG A 286 -9.40 -0.46 5.74
C ARG A 286 -10.76 -0.83 6.31
N LEU A 287 -11.63 -1.33 5.43
CA LEU A 287 -12.96 -1.80 5.78
C LEU A 287 -12.91 -3.32 5.98
N LEU A 288 -13.29 -3.80 7.17
CA LEU A 288 -13.41 -5.22 7.43
C LEU A 288 -14.86 -5.64 7.54
N TYR A 289 -15.13 -6.80 6.97
CA TYR A 289 -16.42 -7.46 6.94
C TYR A 289 -16.29 -8.84 7.58
N SER A 290 -17.33 -9.31 8.24
CA SER A 290 -17.34 -10.62 8.89
C SER A 290 -17.80 -11.77 7.98
N ASP A 291 -18.20 -11.45 6.77
CA ASP A 291 -18.69 -12.42 5.79
C ASP A 291 -18.66 -11.78 4.40
N LEU A 292 -17.63 -12.08 3.66
CA LEU A 292 -17.42 -11.53 2.31
C LEU A 292 -18.29 -12.21 1.24
N LEU A 293 -18.93 -13.33 1.57
CA LEU A 293 -19.83 -14.03 0.64
C LEU A 293 -21.27 -13.48 0.66
N SER A 294 -21.62 -12.71 1.69
CA SER A 294 -22.97 -12.15 1.83
C SER A 294 -23.09 -10.75 1.23
N VAL A 295 -23.73 -10.62 0.08
CA VAL A 295 -23.98 -9.33 -0.60
C VAL A 295 -24.64 -8.29 0.32
N LYS A 296 -25.53 -8.69 1.20
CA LYS A 296 -26.19 -7.79 2.17
C LYS A 296 -25.21 -7.28 3.25
N LYS A 297 -24.23 -8.10 3.64
CA LYS A 297 -23.23 -7.74 4.65
C LYS A 297 -22.11 -6.88 4.07
N MET A 298 -21.82 -6.99 2.76
CA MET A 298 -20.86 -6.12 2.08
C MET A 298 -21.31 -4.65 1.98
N GLN A 299 -22.57 -4.33 2.29
CA GLN A 299 -23.08 -2.96 2.24
C GLN A 299 -22.64 -2.09 3.44
N LYS A 300 -22.34 -2.72 4.58
CA LYS A 300 -21.92 -2.04 5.80
C LYS A 300 -20.73 -2.79 6.39
N PRO A 301 -19.55 -2.15 6.53
CA PRO A 301 -18.42 -2.78 7.21
C PRO A 301 -18.74 -3.02 8.69
N ASP A 302 -18.18 -4.09 9.24
CA ASP A 302 -18.31 -4.40 10.66
C ASP A 302 -17.28 -3.64 11.50
N LYS A 303 -16.05 -3.49 10.98
CA LYS A 303 -14.95 -2.80 11.66
C LYS A 303 -14.18 -1.92 10.66
N ILE A 304 -13.67 -0.79 11.11
CA ILE A 304 -12.85 0.13 10.31
C ILE A 304 -11.53 0.35 11.03
N PHE A 305 -10.43 0.28 10.28
CA PHE A 305 -9.09 0.64 10.72
C PHE A 305 -8.53 1.79 9.87
N ILE A 306 -7.59 2.54 10.39
CA ILE A 306 -6.70 3.37 9.58
C ILE A 306 -5.75 2.43 8.83
N ASP A 307 -5.36 2.76 7.60
CA ASP A 307 -4.64 1.82 6.73
C ASP A 307 -3.34 1.28 7.33
N ASN A 308 -2.58 2.13 8.00
CA ASN A 308 -1.33 1.73 8.65
C ASN A 308 -1.06 2.54 9.93
N THR A 309 -0.13 2.06 10.74
CA THR A 309 0.17 2.64 12.06
C THR A 309 0.78 4.04 11.98
N ASN A 310 1.62 4.32 10.99
CA ASN A 310 2.25 5.63 10.80
C ASN A 310 1.23 6.70 10.42
N LEU A 311 0.28 6.33 9.55
CA LEU A 311 -0.86 7.20 9.23
C LEU A 311 -1.72 7.45 10.46
N LEU A 312 -2.05 6.41 11.23
CA LEU A 312 -2.80 6.52 12.48
C LEU A 312 -2.09 7.48 13.46
N THR A 313 -0.79 7.30 13.66
CA THR A 313 0.01 8.16 14.56
C THR A 313 0.02 9.62 14.10
N ALA A 314 0.05 9.86 12.79
CA ALA A 314 0.11 11.23 12.24
C ALA A 314 -1.23 11.98 12.33
N ILE A 315 -2.38 11.29 12.15
CA ILE A 315 -3.69 11.96 12.07
C ILE A 315 -4.56 11.84 13.32
N SER A 316 -4.20 10.96 14.27
CA SER A 316 -4.90 10.84 15.54
C SER A 316 -4.36 11.80 16.58
N GLU A 317 -5.22 12.55 17.26
CA GLU A 317 -4.85 13.47 18.35
C GLU A 317 -4.14 12.75 19.52
N ARG A 318 -4.39 11.45 19.69
CA ARG A 318 -3.83 10.61 20.76
C ARG A 318 -2.68 9.70 20.28
N GLY A 319 -2.29 9.78 19.00
CA GLY A 319 -1.24 8.94 18.42
C GLY A 319 -1.57 7.44 18.32
N GLY A 320 -2.81 7.06 18.62
CA GLY A 320 -3.27 5.68 18.69
C GLY A 320 -2.94 4.99 20.01
N GLU A 321 -3.92 4.27 20.57
CA GLU A 321 -3.68 3.40 21.74
C GLU A 321 -2.90 2.16 21.32
N THR A 322 -2.11 1.58 22.24
CA THR A 322 -1.23 0.43 21.96
C THR A 322 -1.99 -0.76 21.35
N GLY A 323 -3.21 -1.06 21.84
CA GLY A 323 -4.06 -2.12 21.30
C GLY A 323 -4.42 -1.85 19.84
N THR A 324 -4.83 -0.62 19.53
CA THR A 324 -5.19 -0.19 18.19
C THR A 324 -4.00 -0.25 17.22
N LEU A 325 -2.80 0.14 17.64
CA LEU A 325 -1.59 0.05 16.82
C LEU A 325 -1.27 -1.41 16.46
N ARG A 326 -1.43 -2.36 17.41
CA ARG A 326 -1.21 -3.79 17.17
C ARG A 326 -2.18 -4.36 16.13
N GLU A 327 -3.47 -4.11 16.31
CA GLU A 327 -4.50 -4.56 15.36
C GLU A 327 -4.33 -3.90 13.98
N THR A 328 -4.06 -2.59 13.94
CA THR A 328 -3.79 -1.86 12.68
C THR A 328 -2.58 -2.43 11.94
N PHE A 329 -1.50 -2.73 12.66
CA PHE A 329 -0.33 -3.39 12.08
C PHE A 329 -0.68 -4.75 11.51
N ALA A 330 -1.36 -5.61 12.27
CA ALA A 330 -1.72 -6.94 11.84
C ALA A 330 -2.60 -6.91 10.58
N VAL A 331 -3.65 -6.09 10.56
CA VAL A 331 -4.52 -5.92 9.38
C VAL A 331 -3.72 -5.41 8.18
N ASN A 332 -2.83 -4.43 8.37
CA ASN A 332 -2.02 -3.88 7.29
C ASN A 332 -1.12 -4.96 6.66
N GLN A 333 -0.37 -5.70 7.47
CA GLN A 333 0.58 -6.71 6.98
C GLN A 333 -0.13 -7.90 6.34
N LEU A 334 -1.15 -8.44 6.98
CA LEU A 334 -1.92 -9.59 6.49
C LEU A 334 -2.65 -9.28 5.17
N SER A 335 -3.26 -8.09 5.06
CA SER A 335 -4.02 -7.70 3.86
C SER A 335 -3.18 -7.51 2.59
N TYR A 336 -1.85 -7.68 2.66
CA TYR A 336 -1.01 -7.65 1.47
C TYR A 336 -1.22 -8.89 0.58
N SER A 337 -1.29 -10.06 1.18
CA SER A 337 -1.36 -11.35 0.48
C SER A 337 -2.54 -12.23 0.90
N HIS A 338 -3.30 -11.82 1.92
CA HIS A 338 -4.39 -12.60 2.49
C HIS A 338 -5.69 -11.82 2.52
N GLN A 339 -6.81 -12.55 2.49
CA GLN A 339 -8.13 -12.03 2.74
C GLN A 339 -8.36 -11.95 4.25
N VAL A 340 -8.56 -10.74 4.77
CA VAL A 340 -8.78 -10.49 6.20
C VAL A 340 -10.24 -10.17 6.45
N GLU A 341 -10.90 -10.98 7.26
CA GLU A 341 -12.28 -10.80 7.72
C GLU A 341 -12.31 -10.46 9.21
N TYR A 342 -13.37 -9.78 9.67
CA TYR A 342 -13.58 -9.54 11.08
C TYR A 342 -14.04 -10.83 11.78
N GLY A 343 -13.33 -11.27 12.84
CA GLY A 343 -13.56 -12.54 13.54
C GLY A 343 -14.80 -12.58 14.45
N LYS A 344 -15.45 -11.44 14.73
CA LYS A 344 -16.59 -11.29 15.65
C LYS A 344 -16.30 -11.77 17.06
N ALA A 345 -17.16 -12.68 17.57
CA ALA A 345 -17.05 -13.22 18.94
C ALA A 345 -15.88 -14.20 19.12
N ASN A 346 -15.34 -14.72 18.03
CA ASN A 346 -14.36 -15.82 18.03
C ASN A 346 -12.94 -15.34 17.66
N GLY A 347 -12.55 -14.13 18.05
CA GLY A 347 -11.22 -13.59 17.78
C GLY A 347 -11.27 -12.27 17.01
N ASP A 348 -10.11 -11.65 16.77
CA ASP A 348 -10.05 -10.35 16.11
C ASP A 348 -10.22 -10.48 14.59
N PHE A 349 -9.52 -11.45 13.97
CA PHE A 349 -9.48 -11.61 12.51
C PHE A 349 -9.61 -13.07 12.09
N LYS A 350 -10.27 -13.28 10.96
CA LYS A 350 -10.31 -14.55 10.24
C LYS A 350 -9.61 -14.39 8.91
N ILE A 351 -8.60 -15.21 8.66
CA ILE A 351 -7.72 -15.12 7.50
C ILE A 351 -8.07 -16.23 6.51
N ASP A 352 -8.29 -15.86 5.24
CA ASP A 352 -8.59 -16.77 4.13
C ASP A 352 -9.78 -17.71 4.43
N GLY A 353 -10.70 -17.25 5.27
CA GLY A 353 -11.86 -18.03 5.69
C GLY A 353 -11.57 -19.23 6.60
N LYS A 354 -10.33 -19.41 7.07
CA LYS A 354 -9.88 -20.62 7.81
C LYS A 354 -9.19 -20.30 9.13
N ILE A 355 -8.12 -19.51 9.11
CA ILE A 355 -7.24 -19.27 10.25
C ILE A 355 -7.83 -18.17 11.11
N LEU A 356 -7.98 -18.42 12.41
CA LEU A 356 -8.45 -17.42 13.36
C LEU A 356 -7.29 -16.81 14.12
N ILE A 357 -7.24 -15.49 14.18
CA ILE A 357 -6.17 -14.74 14.82
C ILE A 357 -6.75 -13.82 15.88
N GLU A 358 -6.12 -13.86 17.05
CA GLU A 358 -6.33 -12.93 18.16
C GLU A 358 -5.08 -12.09 18.36
N ILE A 359 -5.23 -10.78 18.55
CA ILE A 359 -4.11 -9.84 18.71
C ILE A 359 -4.06 -9.33 20.15
N GLY A 360 -2.88 -9.24 20.73
CA GLY A 360 -2.79 -8.71 22.09
C GLY A 360 -1.40 -8.34 22.56
N GLY A 361 -1.28 -8.00 23.84
CA GLY A 361 0.00 -7.84 24.53
C GLY A 361 0.55 -9.17 25.03
N LYS A 362 1.70 -9.11 25.73
CA LYS A 362 2.40 -10.28 26.25
C LYS A 362 1.53 -11.18 27.14
N ASP A 363 0.55 -10.59 27.85
CA ASP A 363 -0.30 -11.31 28.81
C ASP A 363 -1.63 -11.81 28.17
N LYS A 364 -1.82 -11.63 26.86
CA LYS A 364 -3.03 -12.09 26.17
C LYS A 364 -3.17 -13.60 26.30
N SER A 365 -4.34 -14.05 26.76
CA SER A 365 -4.66 -15.47 26.94
C SER A 365 -5.39 -16.06 25.73
N PHE A 366 -5.48 -17.39 25.68
CA PHE A 366 -6.22 -18.14 24.66
C PHE A 366 -7.74 -18.24 24.91
N ASN A 367 -8.26 -17.66 26.01
CA ASN A 367 -9.63 -17.92 26.47
C ASN A 367 -10.73 -17.76 25.42
N GLN A 368 -10.53 -16.86 24.45
CA GLN A 368 -11.51 -16.59 23.39
C GLN A 368 -11.46 -17.60 22.23
N ILE A 369 -10.33 -18.28 22.04
CA ILE A 369 -10.06 -19.14 20.88
C ILE A 369 -9.56 -20.54 21.25
N ALA A 370 -9.53 -20.89 22.54
CA ALA A 370 -8.90 -22.11 23.07
C ALA A 370 -9.41 -23.43 22.43
N ASP A 371 -10.69 -23.48 22.09
CA ASP A 371 -11.35 -24.68 21.55
C ASP A 371 -11.57 -24.62 20.04
N ILE A 372 -10.96 -23.63 19.36
CA ILE A 372 -11.16 -23.42 17.92
C ILE A 372 -9.93 -23.95 17.17
N PRO A 373 -10.09 -24.91 16.26
CA PRO A 373 -9.01 -25.37 15.39
C PRO A 373 -8.42 -24.22 14.56
N ASP A 374 -7.14 -24.32 14.19
CA ASP A 374 -6.42 -23.33 13.38
C ASP A 374 -6.50 -21.91 13.95
N SER A 375 -6.40 -21.79 15.27
CA SER A 375 -6.45 -20.52 15.99
C SER A 375 -5.11 -20.17 16.64
N TYR A 376 -4.72 -18.89 16.56
CA TYR A 376 -3.43 -18.39 17.02
C TYR A 376 -3.56 -17.04 17.71
N VAL A 377 -2.71 -16.81 18.72
CA VAL A 377 -2.54 -15.50 19.37
C VAL A 377 -1.26 -14.87 18.85
N PHE A 378 -1.34 -13.70 18.22
CA PHE A 378 -0.16 -12.88 17.93
C PHE A 378 0.00 -11.82 19.03
N ALA A 379 1.05 -11.99 19.83
CA ALA A 379 1.30 -11.16 21.01
C ALA A 379 2.48 -10.22 20.81
N ASP A 380 2.27 -8.94 21.11
CA ASP A 380 3.32 -7.95 21.22
C ASP A 380 4.08 -8.08 22.55
N GLY A 381 5.38 -7.74 22.56
CA GLY A 381 6.22 -7.78 23.74
C GLY A 381 6.71 -9.18 24.12
N ILE A 382 6.67 -10.13 23.18
CA ILE A 382 7.31 -11.44 23.32
C ILE A 382 8.32 -11.67 22.17
N ASP A 383 9.45 -12.28 22.51
CA ASP A 383 10.52 -12.59 21.54
C ASP A 383 10.39 -13.98 20.93
N LEU A 384 9.80 -14.91 21.68
CA LEU A 384 9.74 -16.34 21.32
C LEU A 384 8.29 -16.84 21.34
N PRO A 385 7.97 -17.81 20.45
CA PRO A 385 6.67 -18.44 20.43
C PRO A 385 6.47 -19.38 21.63
N SER A 386 5.22 -19.63 21.99
CA SER A 386 4.83 -20.61 22.99
C SER A 386 3.53 -21.29 22.59
N GLY A 387 3.63 -22.51 22.03
CA GLY A 387 2.50 -23.19 21.41
C GLY A 387 1.92 -22.37 20.27
N ALA A 388 0.61 -22.11 20.28
CA ALA A 388 -0.07 -21.28 19.29
C ALA A 388 0.01 -19.76 19.58
N LYS A 389 0.83 -19.33 20.54
CA LYS A 389 1.11 -17.91 20.81
C LYS A 389 2.41 -17.49 20.17
N LEU A 390 2.33 -16.59 19.19
CA LEU A 390 3.41 -16.17 18.32
C LEU A 390 3.74 -14.69 18.51
N PRO A 391 5.00 -14.27 18.32
CA PRO A 391 5.37 -12.85 18.34
C PRO A 391 4.66 -12.06 17.24
N LEU A 392 4.06 -10.91 17.61
CA LEU A 392 3.34 -10.06 16.67
C LEU A 392 4.23 -9.54 15.53
N TRP A 393 5.49 -9.22 15.80
CA TRP A 393 6.44 -8.70 14.81
C TRP A 393 6.67 -9.68 13.63
N MET A 394 6.41 -10.99 13.82
CA MET A 394 6.57 -11.98 12.74
C MET A 394 5.65 -11.71 11.55
N LEU A 395 4.47 -11.10 11.76
CA LEU A 395 3.59 -10.67 10.66
C LEU A 395 4.27 -9.66 9.74
N GLY A 396 5.28 -8.95 10.21
CA GLY A 396 6.09 -8.04 9.41
C GLY A 396 7.14 -8.71 8.53
N LEU A 397 7.19 -10.04 8.49
CA LEU A 397 8.05 -10.84 7.59
C LEU A 397 7.30 -11.35 6.36
N LEU A 398 6.00 -11.06 6.22
CA LEU A 398 5.15 -11.59 5.15
C LEU A 398 5.50 -11.06 3.74
N TYR A 399 6.15 -9.88 3.63
CA TYR A 399 6.56 -9.32 2.34
C TYR A 399 7.81 -8.44 2.46
#